data_6fc692378c83b68d9c45f7ab127b72ff
#
_entry.id   6fc692378c83b68d9c45f7ab127b72ff
#
_cell.length_a   1.000
_cell.length_b   1.000
_cell.length_c   1.000
_cell.angle_alpha   90.00
_cell.angle_beta   90.00
_cell.angle_gamma   90.00
#
_symmetry.space_group_name_H-M   'P 1'
#
loop_
_entity.id
_entity.type
_entity.pdbx_description
1 polymer ?
#
loop_
_entity_poly.entity_id
_entity_poly.type
_entity_poly.pdbx_seq_one_letter_code
_entity_poly.pdbx_strand_id
1 'polypeptide(L)'
;MKHYLFALLLIGSTTVYAADPLLTGTPIGSSPSVDYNNGASASTTANLPKDAFDGNLETFYASYERSYTWVGLDLGTPHVITRVGWSPRNDGVGSQRVQLGVFEGANLPDFSDALPIYLIDQQGVIGKMSYTDTQQSKGFRYVRYVGPNNARCNIAELAFYGHKGEGDNSHLYRPTNLPLVVIHTQDAVEPADKVNNIVSIVSIVGDDGSLLTDSATTRLRGNASMQFPKKPYRIKFAHKQRPLNAAAKAKKWTLINNYGDKTLMRNIVAFHLSEIVGMPYTPFCRAVDVMLNGEYKGCYQLCDQVEIGKGRINIKEMEPTDTQGDALTGGYFWEIDAYAYEEQSWFNSNHGNPVTIKSPDEEDITVEQSNYLRNYFNSMEADVYGTQYQDPTNGWRRLLDEQTFLKHFLVGEMSGNTDTYWSVYQYKQRGNDTIFTGPVWDFDLAFDNDNRTYPVNNKRDFIYRSGGSHAGDMQRFVDRIVISDPQTLTTLREIWDKARHNGLSDSELNQYIDSIAQALNESQRLNFMRWDILGQWVHQNPQVAGSYTGEVGVLKNFVSKRVAWMDNRLGYTYTALPATTDNADTLYKVWNIAGQMVYQGTQMPALPHGLYLVQHNGQTYKVLK
;
A
#
# COMPACT_ATOMS: atom_id res chain seq x y z
N MET A 1 67.97 32.84 -10.16
CA MET A 1 66.79 32.28 -10.88
C MET A 1 65.52 32.66 -10.10
N LYS A 2 64.73 33.60 -10.64
CA LYS A 2 63.50 34.10 -10.01
C LYS A 2 62.34 33.22 -10.48
N HIS A 3 61.68 32.57 -9.55
CA HIS A 3 60.45 31.86 -9.84
C HIS A 3 59.24 32.82 -9.72
N TYR A 4 58.56 33.05 -10.83
CA TYR A 4 57.28 33.75 -10.85
C TYR A 4 56.17 32.72 -10.59
N LEU A 5 55.43 32.90 -9.48
CA LEU A 5 54.22 32.15 -9.16
C LEU A 5 53.04 32.88 -9.83
N PHE A 6 52.42 32.27 -10.84
CA PHE A 6 51.17 32.74 -11.43
C PHE A 6 50.00 32.19 -10.58
N ALA A 7 49.37 33.06 -9.84
CA ALA A 7 48.08 32.75 -9.19
C ALA A 7 46.97 32.95 -10.22
N LEU A 8 46.34 31.84 -10.64
CA LEU A 8 45.13 31.87 -11.45
C LEU A 8 43.95 32.20 -10.52
N LEU A 9 43.42 33.42 -10.63
CA LEU A 9 42.14 33.79 -9.98
C LEU A 9 40.98 33.15 -10.81
N LEU A 10 40.40 32.06 -10.34
CA LEU A 10 39.12 31.59 -10.82
C LEU A 10 38.01 32.53 -10.27
N ILE A 11 37.59 33.48 -11.10
CA ILE A 11 36.36 34.25 -10.85
C ILE A 11 35.20 33.31 -11.22
N GLY A 12 34.68 32.57 -10.24
CA GLY A 12 33.43 31.90 -10.35
C GLY A 12 32.31 32.94 -10.45
N SER A 13 31.78 33.17 -11.65
CA SER A 13 30.55 33.93 -11.82
C SER A 13 29.39 33.14 -11.17
N THR A 14 29.11 33.44 -9.91
CA THR A 14 27.81 33.10 -9.33
C THR A 14 26.79 33.99 -10.04
N THR A 15 26.06 33.43 -11.00
CA THR A 15 24.85 34.04 -11.51
C THR A 15 23.87 34.06 -10.33
N VAL A 16 23.75 35.23 -9.69
CA VAL A 16 22.63 35.48 -8.77
C VAL A 16 21.39 35.54 -9.66
N TYR A 17 20.66 34.45 -9.75
CA TYR A 17 19.31 34.48 -10.30
C TYR A 17 18.50 35.42 -9.43
N ALA A 18 17.91 36.45 -10.02
CA ALA A 18 16.94 37.29 -9.33
C ALA A 18 15.81 36.38 -8.83
N ALA A 19 15.40 36.53 -7.59
CA ALA A 19 14.28 35.77 -7.05
C ALA A 19 13.04 36.03 -7.93
N ASP A 20 12.32 34.98 -8.28
CA ASP A 20 11.09 35.08 -9.07
C ASP A 20 10.09 36.05 -8.40
N PRO A 21 9.31 36.80 -9.17
CA PRO A 21 8.36 37.78 -8.65
C PRO A 21 7.20 37.13 -7.91
N LEU A 22 6.59 37.89 -6.98
CA LEU A 22 5.28 37.56 -6.42
C LEU A 22 4.24 37.54 -7.54
N LEU A 23 3.54 36.43 -7.65
CA LEU A 23 2.46 36.23 -8.62
C LEU A 23 1.17 36.87 -8.13
N THR A 24 0.44 37.49 -9.05
CA THR A 24 -0.89 38.06 -8.81
C THR A 24 -1.89 37.43 -9.76
N GLY A 25 -3.15 37.37 -9.33
CA GLY A 25 -4.22 36.76 -10.11
C GLY A 25 -5.59 37.12 -9.55
N THR A 26 -6.63 36.51 -10.09
CA THR A 26 -7.98 36.65 -9.54
C THR A 26 -8.15 35.72 -8.35
N PRO A 27 -8.45 36.23 -7.14
CA PRO A 27 -8.72 35.37 -5.98
C PRO A 27 -9.95 34.51 -6.19
N ILE A 28 -9.80 33.22 -5.94
CA ILE A 28 -10.84 32.17 -6.05
C ILE A 28 -10.83 31.31 -4.80
N GLY A 29 -11.94 30.64 -4.49
CA GLY A 29 -11.98 29.78 -3.29
C GLY A 29 -13.36 29.17 -3.05
N SER A 30 -13.42 28.30 -2.06
CA SER A 30 -14.67 27.76 -1.52
C SER A 30 -15.52 28.88 -0.91
N SER A 31 -16.83 28.64 -0.71
CA SER A 31 -17.74 29.63 -0.12
C SER A 31 -17.27 30.13 1.24
N PRO A 32 -17.08 31.44 1.43
CA PRO A 32 -16.60 32.00 2.70
C PRO A 32 -17.65 31.91 3.80
N SER A 33 -17.22 32.01 5.07
CA SER A 33 -18.08 31.99 6.26
C SER A 33 -18.08 33.33 7.01
N VAL A 34 -19.25 33.78 7.47
CA VAL A 34 -19.39 35.01 8.35
C VAL A 34 -19.11 34.69 9.81
N ASP A 35 -19.58 33.56 10.31
CA ASP A 35 -19.47 33.13 11.70
C ASP A 35 -19.47 31.61 11.78
N TYR A 36 -18.29 31.01 11.84
CA TYR A 36 -18.15 29.58 11.87
C TYR A 36 -18.30 28.93 13.25
N ASN A 37 -18.51 29.70 14.31
CA ASN A 37 -18.76 29.16 15.64
C ASN A 37 -20.20 28.67 15.81
N ASN A 38 -21.14 29.19 15.02
CA ASN A 38 -22.56 28.92 15.15
C ASN A 38 -23.21 28.24 13.95
N GLY A 39 -22.45 27.58 13.05
CA GLY A 39 -23.01 26.95 11.87
C GLY A 39 -23.55 27.94 10.84
N ALA A 40 -22.92 29.05 10.73
CA ALA A 40 -23.34 30.25 10.02
C ALA A 40 -23.41 30.09 8.49
N SER A 41 -24.18 30.99 7.90
CA SER A 41 -24.36 31.16 6.46
C SER A 41 -23.07 31.57 5.73
N ALA A 42 -23.00 31.23 4.43
CA ALA A 42 -21.95 31.74 3.56
C ALA A 42 -21.91 33.27 3.55
N SER A 43 -20.70 33.84 3.58
CA SER A 43 -20.48 35.30 3.59
C SER A 43 -20.33 35.84 2.17
N THR A 44 -20.84 37.06 1.95
CA THR A 44 -20.54 37.84 0.75
C THR A 44 -19.68 39.08 1.06
N THR A 45 -19.37 39.34 2.32
CA THR A 45 -18.72 40.58 2.76
C THR A 45 -17.52 40.40 3.69
N ALA A 46 -17.33 39.24 4.31
CA ALA A 46 -16.23 38.97 5.22
C ALA A 46 -15.55 37.64 4.92
N ASN A 47 -14.29 37.50 5.32
CA ASN A 47 -13.47 36.31 5.17
C ASN A 47 -13.39 35.81 3.72
N LEU A 48 -13.37 36.73 2.77
CA LEU A 48 -13.42 36.46 1.33
C LEU A 48 -12.08 35.90 0.82
N PRO A 49 -12.05 35.21 -0.33
CA PRO A 49 -10.80 34.71 -0.92
C PRO A 49 -9.72 35.81 -1.07
N LYS A 50 -10.10 37.04 -1.38
CA LYS A 50 -9.17 38.19 -1.52
C LYS A 50 -8.45 38.54 -0.22
N ASP A 51 -9.06 38.26 0.95
CA ASP A 51 -8.52 38.59 2.26
C ASP A 51 -7.32 37.67 2.62
N ALA A 52 -7.04 36.63 1.86
CA ALA A 52 -5.82 35.80 1.94
C ALA A 52 -4.68 36.32 1.03
N PHE A 53 -4.86 37.44 0.31
CA PHE A 53 -3.90 38.01 -0.64
C PHE A 53 -3.81 39.53 -0.57
N ASP A 54 -4.21 40.15 0.56
CA ASP A 54 -4.28 41.60 0.71
C ASP A 54 -3.05 42.21 1.40
N GLY A 55 -2.10 41.37 1.82
CA GLY A 55 -0.86 41.76 2.50
C GLY A 55 -1.08 42.10 3.98
N ASN A 56 -2.25 41.85 4.55
CA ASN A 56 -2.60 42.21 5.93
C ASN A 56 -2.78 40.94 6.78
N LEU A 57 -1.87 40.68 7.71
CA LEU A 57 -1.87 39.49 8.56
C LEU A 57 -3.00 39.45 9.61
N GLU A 58 -3.78 40.54 9.74
CA GLU A 58 -4.93 40.62 10.64
C GLU A 58 -6.25 40.27 9.95
N THR A 59 -6.31 40.32 8.63
CA THR A 59 -7.42 39.78 7.83
C THR A 59 -7.20 38.28 7.57
N PHE A 60 -8.24 37.56 7.17
CA PHE A 60 -8.11 36.13 6.88
C PHE A 60 -9.24 35.63 6.00
N TYR A 61 -8.96 34.56 5.29
CA TYR A 61 -9.98 33.71 4.67
C TYR A 61 -10.43 32.60 5.63
N ALA A 62 -11.72 32.29 5.63
CA ALA A 62 -12.27 31.10 6.28
C ALA A 62 -13.47 30.58 5.48
N SER A 63 -13.52 29.28 5.21
CA SER A 63 -14.62 28.66 4.47
C SER A 63 -15.85 28.38 5.34
N TYR A 64 -17.02 28.38 4.72
CA TYR A 64 -18.28 27.91 5.32
C TYR A 64 -18.19 26.40 5.66
N GLU A 65 -17.69 25.58 4.74
CA GLU A 65 -17.47 24.17 4.97
C GLU A 65 -16.22 23.90 5.80
N ARG A 66 -16.16 22.74 6.46
CA ARG A 66 -15.07 22.43 7.39
C ARG A 66 -13.87 21.77 6.75
N SER A 67 -14.11 20.94 5.71
CA SER A 67 -13.11 20.07 5.09
C SER A 67 -13.18 20.18 3.58
N TYR A 68 -12.10 19.78 2.88
CA TYR A 68 -11.95 19.87 1.42
C TYR A 68 -12.12 21.29 0.88
N THR A 69 -11.79 22.28 1.70
CA THR A 69 -11.95 23.71 1.39
C THR A 69 -10.62 24.33 1.09
N TRP A 70 -10.65 25.34 0.21
CA TRP A 70 -9.45 25.90 -0.37
C TRP A 70 -9.63 27.38 -0.73
N VAL A 71 -8.49 28.06 -0.91
CA VAL A 71 -8.41 29.41 -1.43
C VAL A 71 -7.18 29.53 -2.32
N GLY A 72 -7.26 30.29 -3.41
CA GLY A 72 -6.20 30.39 -4.39
C GLY A 72 -6.34 31.51 -5.40
N LEU A 73 -5.59 31.40 -6.49
CA LEU A 73 -5.55 32.38 -7.58
C LEU A 73 -5.74 31.70 -8.95
N ASP A 74 -6.53 32.34 -9.83
CA ASP A 74 -6.41 32.15 -11.29
C ASP A 74 -5.36 33.12 -11.80
N LEU A 75 -4.21 32.60 -12.22
CA LEU A 75 -3.09 33.39 -12.75
C LEU A 75 -3.29 33.79 -14.23
N GLY A 76 -4.40 33.33 -14.84
CA GLY A 76 -4.72 33.58 -16.25
C GLY A 76 -3.92 32.75 -17.26
N THR A 77 -2.67 32.45 -16.96
CA THR A 77 -1.78 31.61 -17.78
C THR A 77 -0.92 30.71 -16.89
N PRO A 78 -0.37 29.60 -17.40
CA PRO A 78 0.50 28.73 -16.62
C PRO A 78 1.77 29.44 -16.12
N HIS A 79 2.13 29.17 -14.86
CA HIS A 79 3.35 29.61 -14.20
C HIS A 79 4.01 28.43 -13.46
N VAL A 80 5.32 28.35 -13.53
CA VAL A 80 6.11 27.47 -12.66
C VAL A 80 6.26 28.15 -11.32
N ILE A 81 5.80 27.46 -10.26
CA ILE A 81 5.84 27.99 -8.91
C ILE A 81 7.15 27.60 -8.25
N THR A 82 7.96 28.58 -7.92
CA THR A 82 9.32 28.36 -7.37
C THR A 82 9.38 28.60 -5.86
N ARG A 83 8.38 29.27 -5.28
CA ARG A 83 8.29 29.51 -3.83
C ARG A 83 6.84 29.71 -3.42
N VAL A 84 6.49 29.21 -2.24
CA VAL A 84 5.19 29.48 -1.61
C VAL A 84 5.40 30.13 -0.24
N GLY A 85 4.42 30.96 0.18
CA GLY A 85 4.40 31.59 1.48
C GLY A 85 3.03 31.47 2.13
N TRP A 86 3.00 31.43 3.47
CA TRP A 86 1.76 31.38 4.26
C TRP A 86 1.92 32.03 5.61
N SER A 87 0.83 32.58 6.12
CA SER A 87 0.70 33.00 7.50
C SER A 87 -0.59 32.45 8.10
N PRO A 88 -0.53 31.76 9.24
CA PRO A 88 -1.74 31.32 9.93
C PRO A 88 -2.54 32.50 10.41
N ARG A 89 -3.86 32.31 10.58
CA ARG A 89 -4.71 33.31 11.22
C ARG A 89 -4.18 33.67 12.61
N ASN A 90 -4.24 34.97 12.96
CA ASN A 90 -3.85 35.48 14.26
C ASN A 90 -4.93 35.19 15.32
N ASP A 91 -5.00 33.94 15.79
CA ASP A 91 -5.83 33.49 16.90
C ASP A 91 -5.11 32.42 17.72
N GLY A 92 -5.68 31.98 18.85
CA GLY A 92 -5.02 31.05 19.78
C GLY A 92 -4.74 29.65 19.24
N VAL A 93 -5.24 29.28 18.04
CA VAL A 93 -5.13 27.95 17.43
C VAL A 93 -4.70 27.99 15.97
N GLY A 94 -4.53 29.15 15.36
CA GLY A 94 -4.19 29.33 13.95
C GLY A 94 -2.91 28.61 13.57
N SER A 95 -1.91 28.60 14.45
CA SER A 95 -0.63 27.92 14.24
C SER A 95 -0.79 26.44 13.92
N GLN A 96 -1.70 25.73 14.58
CA GLN A 96 -1.96 24.31 14.36
C GLN A 96 -2.81 24.05 13.11
N ARG A 97 -3.67 25.01 12.73
CA ARG A 97 -4.63 24.86 11.63
C ARG A 97 -4.03 24.90 10.24
N VAL A 98 -2.74 25.22 10.11
CA VAL A 98 -2.03 25.16 8.82
C VAL A 98 -1.22 23.89 8.65
N GLN A 99 -0.96 23.13 9.72
CA GLN A 99 -0.19 21.90 9.66
C GLN A 99 -0.95 20.82 8.89
N LEU A 100 -0.31 20.20 7.89
CA LEU A 100 -0.87 19.32 6.88
C LEU A 100 -1.74 20.03 5.81
N GLY A 101 -1.74 21.36 5.77
CA GLY A 101 -2.26 22.08 4.62
C GLY A 101 -1.40 21.87 3.37
N VAL A 102 -2.02 21.88 2.20
CA VAL A 102 -1.36 21.52 0.93
C VAL A 102 -1.51 22.65 -0.09
N PHE A 103 -0.40 23.08 -0.66
CA PHE A 103 -0.39 23.89 -1.87
C PHE A 103 -0.51 22.99 -3.09
N GLU A 104 -1.41 23.31 -4.01
CA GLU A 104 -1.63 22.58 -5.26
C GLU A 104 -1.66 23.53 -6.45
N GLY A 105 -1.33 22.97 -7.61
CA GLY A 105 -1.49 23.63 -8.91
C GLY A 105 -2.25 22.78 -9.90
N ALA A 106 -3.07 23.41 -10.73
CA ALA A 106 -3.90 22.79 -11.75
C ALA A 106 -3.92 23.61 -13.04
N ASN A 107 -4.28 22.98 -14.15
CA ASN A 107 -4.56 23.69 -15.42
C ASN A 107 -6.04 23.65 -15.78
N LEU A 108 -6.84 22.85 -15.07
CA LEU A 108 -8.30 22.84 -15.17
C LEU A 108 -8.93 23.64 -14.00
N PRO A 109 -9.99 24.41 -14.25
CA PRO A 109 -10.59 25.28 -13.24
C PRO A 109 -11.30 24.52 -12.11
N ASP A 110 -11.64 23.26 -12.30
CA ASP A 110 -12.23 22.37 -11.30
C ASP A 110 -11.17 21.63 -10.43
N PHE A 111 -9.88 21.87 -10.70
CA PHE A 111 -8.76 21.21 -10.04
C PHE A 111 -8.74 19.68 -10.17
N SER A 112 -9.44 19.11 -11.12
CA SER A 112 -9.45 17.65 -11.33
C SER A 112 -8.08 17.09 -11.76
N ASP A 113 -7.22 17.94 -12.34
CA ASP A 113 -5.84 17.60 -12.74
C ASP A 113 -4.78 18.13 -11.75
N ALA A 114 -5.18 18.55 -10.56
CA ALA A 114 -4.25 19.16 -9.60
C ALA A 114 -3.17 18.20 -9.14
N LEU A 115 -1.97 18.77 -8.99
CA LEU A 115 -0.83 18.10 -8.35
C LEU A 115 -0.33 18.95 -7.18
N PRO A 116 0.17 18.35 -6.10
CA PRO A 116 0.69 19.10 -4.98
C PRO A 116 1.99 19.83 -5.37
N ILE A 117 2.18 20.99 -4.78
CA ILE A 117 3.37 21.83 -4.89
C ILE A 117 4.16 21.76 -3.58
N TYR A 118 3.46 21.77 -2.44
CA TYR A 118 4.07 21.68 -1.12
C TYR A 118 3.06 21.27 -0.06
N LEU A 119 3.49 20.47 0.92
CA LEU A 119 2.73 20.11 2.12
C LEU A 119 3.39 20.75 3.33
N ILE A 120 2.62 21.48 4.14
CA ILE A 120 3.11 22.10 5.38
C ILE A 120 3.23 21.02 6.46
N ASP A 121 4.44 20.62 6.81
CA ASP A 121 4.73 19.57 7.78
C ASP A 121 5.04 20.08 9.20
N GLN A 122 4.85 21.38 9.44
CA GLN A 122 5.10 22.04 10.71
C GLN A 122 4.02 23.06 11.05
N GLN A 123 3.94 23.40 12.31
CA GLN A 123 3.05 24.49 12.76
C GLN A 123 3.50 25.83 12.20
N GLY A 124 2.53 26.69 11.87
CA GLY A 124 2.81 28.04 11.39
C GLY A 124 3.18 29.00 12.53
N VAL A 125 3.81 30.09 12.17
CA VAL A 125 4.15 31.19 13.11
C VAL A 125 3.11 32.31 12.97
N ILE A 126 2.35 32.58 14.04
CA ILE A 126 1.31 33.60 14.06
C ILE A 126 1.94 34.99 13.85
N GLY A 127 1.27 35.84 13.06
CA GLY A 127 1.71 37.19 12.76
C GLY A 127 2.97 37.29 11.93
N LYS A 128 3.37 36.23 11.26
CA LYS A 128 4.56 36.16 10.41
C LYS A 128 4.33 35.29 9.20
N MET A 129 4.79 35.72 8.02
CA MET A 129 4.89 34.89 6.83
C MET A 129 6.01 33.86 6.98
N SER A 130 5.67 32.60 6.71
CA SER A 130 6.60 31.51 6.49
C SER A 130 6.77 31.30 4.99
N TYR A 131 7.94 30.91 4.54
CA TYR A 131 8.22 30.68 3.11
C TYR A 131 9.00 29.40 2.91
N THR A 132 8.77 28.76 1.77
CA THR A 132 9.58 27.62 1.32
C THR A 132 9.76 27.67 -0.20
N ASP A 133 10.97 27.36 -0.66
CA ASP A 133 11.24 27.18 -2.08
C ASP A 133 10.72 25.81 -2.50
N THR A 134 10.12 25.75 -3.69
CA THR A 134 9.60 24.52 -4.28
C THR A 134 10.52 24.03 -5.37
N GLN A 135 10.54 22.71 -5.59
CA GLN A 135 11.32 22.11 -6.69
C GLN A 135 10.41 21.72 -7.86
N GLN A 136 9.20 22.26 -7.90
CA GLN A 136 8.21 21.94 -8.94
C GLN A 136 8.66 22.51 -10.28
N SER A 137 8.72 21.67 -11.33
CA SER A 137 9.06 22.09 -12.70
C SER A 137 7.84 22.30 -13.61
N LYS A 138 6.67 21.77 -13.23
CA LYS A 138 5.42 21.90 -13.99
C LYS A 138 4.77 23.25 -13.75
N GLY A 139 4.30 23.88 -14.83
CA GLY A 139 3.54 25.13 -14.77
C GLY A 139 2.04 24.89 -14.58
N PHE A 140 1.41 25.78 -13.79
CA PHE A 140 -0.01 25.76 -13.46
C PHE A 140 -0.66 27.12 -13.67
N ARG A 141 -1.86 27.13 -14.25
CA ARG A 141 -2.70 28.33 -14.34
C ARG A 141 -3.40 28.66 -13.03
N TYR A 142 -3.93 27.63 -12.38
CA TYR A 142 -4.64 27.74 -11.11
C TYR A 142 -3.75 27.25 -9.99
N VAL A 143 -3.62 28.03 -8.93
CA VAL A 143 -2.90 27.65 -7.72
C VAL A 143 -3.78 27.84 -6.50
N ARG A 144 -3.73 26.89 -5.57
CA ARG A 144 -4.55 26.98 -4.34
C ARG A 144 -3.81 26.44 -3.12
N TYR A 145 -4.28 26.84 -1.97
CA TYR A 145 -4.00 26.24 -0.68
C TYR A 145 -5.26 25.48 -0.22
N VAL A 146 -5.14 24.18 0.05
CA VAL A 146 -6.19 23.35 0.64
C VAL A 146 -5.91 23.24 2.13
N GLY A 147 -6.85 23.70 2.95
CA GLY A 147 -6.72 23.64 4.40
C GLY A 147 -6.83 22.22 4.94
N PRO A 148 -6.21 21.91 6.09
CA PRO A 148 -6.36 20.62 6.74
C PRO A 148 -7.82 20.30 7.08
N ASN A 149 -8.13 19.01 7.23
CA ASN A 149 -9.45 18.56 7.64
C ASN A 149 -9.94 19.27 8.92
N ASN A 150 -11.19 19.69 8.94
CA ASN A 150 -11.85 20.46 10.02
C ASN A 150 -11.26 21.85 10.30
N ALA A 151 -10.33 22.37 9.50
CA ALA A 151 -9.70 23.67 9.71
C ALA A 151 -10.40 24.83 8.96
N ARG A 152 -11.43 24.56 8.15
CA ARG A 152 -12.15 25.55 7.32
C ARG A 152 -11.23 26.37 6.40
N CYS A 153 -10.10 25.83 6.00
CA CYS A 153 -9.06 26.55 5.26
C CYS A 153 -8.74 27.93 5.86
N ASN A 154 -8.65 27.99 7.19
CA ASN A 154 -8.50 29.24 7.94
C ASN A 154 -7.06 29.73 7.81
N ILE A 155 -6.83 30.80 7.03
CA ILE A 155 -5.51 31.33 6.69
C ILE A 155 -5.52 32.84 6.62
N ALA A 156 -4.51 33.51 7.18
CA ALA A 156 -4.41 34.97 7.13
C ALA A 156 -3.86 35.42 5.77
N GLU A 157 -2.74 34.87 5.32
CA GLU A 157 -2.08 35.34 4.10
C GLU A 157 -1.41 34.21 3.35
N LEU A 158 -1.45 34.27 2.04
CA LEU A 158 -0.80 33.34 1.10
C LEU A 158 0.03 34.11 0.07
N ALA A 159 1.12 33.51 -0.38
CA ALA A 159 1.96 34.05 -1.44
C ALA A 159 2.46 32.95 -2.38
N PHE A 160 2.42 33.20 -3.68
CA PHE A 160 2.98 32.36 -4.71
C PHE A 160 4.02 33.17 -5.49
N TYR A 161 5.21 32.63 -5.66
CA TYR A 161 6.28 33.21 -6.47
C TYR A 161 6.63 32.28 -7.62
N GLY A 162 6.97 32.84 -8.75
CA GLY A 162 7.30 32.03 -9.92
C GLY A 162 7.42 32.84 -11.18
N HIS A 163 7.53 32.15 -12.30
CA HIS A 163 7.66 32.74 -13.64
C HIS A 163 6.70 32.07 -14.63
N LYS A 164 6.29 32.83 -15.65
CA LYS A 164 5.41 32.34 -16.70
C LYS A 164 6.05 31.18 -17.45
N GLY A 165 5.31 30.10 -17.63
CA GLY A 165 5.72 28.93 -18.39
C GLY A 165 4.85 27.70 -18.11
N GLU A 166 4.76 26.79 -19.07
CA GLU A 166 4.09 25.50 -18.88
C GLU A 166 4.98 24.52 -18.10
N GLY A 167 6.31 24.75 -18.15
CA GLY A 167 7.26 23.85 -17.53
C GLY A 167 7.22 22.43 -18.10
N ASP A 168 7.68 21.48 -17.31
CA ASP A 168 7.70 20.05 -17.67
C ASP A 168 7.45 19.16 -16.44
N ASN A 169 7.56 17.84 -16.60
CA ASN A 169 7.38 16.88 -15.52
C ASN A 169 8.72 16.36 -14.94
N SER A 170 9.83 17.05 -15.17
CA SER A 170 11.16 16.60 -14.72
C SER A 170 11.30 16.54 -13.21
N HIS A 171 10.58 17.42 -12.51
CA HIS A 171 10.53 17.47 -11.05
C HIS A 171 9.09 17.71 -10.60
N LEU A 172 8.43 16.64 -10.16
CA LEU A 172 7.10 16.70 -9.54
C LEU A 172 7.23 16.52 -8.03
N TYR A 173 6.54 17.37 -7.29
CA TYR A 173 6.61 17.35 -5.83
C TYR A 173 6.03 16.05 -5.26
N ARG A 174 6.71 15.50 -4.28
CA ARG A 174 6.24 14.44 -3.39
C ARG A 174 6.53 14.84 -1.94
N PRO A 175 5.61 14.58 -0.99
CA PRO A 175 5.81 15.00 0.40
C PRO A 175 6.94 14.23 1.10
N THR A 176 7.30 13.03 0.57
CA THR A 176 8.36 12.18 1.10
C THR A 176 9.14 11.51 -0.04
N ASN A 177 10.07 10.64 0.31
CA ASN A 177 10.79 9.79 -0.65
C ASN A 177 9.92 8.71 -1.31
N LEU A 178 8.70 8.46 -0.82
CA LEU A 178 7.78 7.47 -1.41
C LEU A 178 7.10 8.00 -2.68
N PRO A 179 6.61 7.10 -3.56
CA PRO A 179 5.68 7.50 -4.61
C PRO A 179 4.41 8.10 -4.02
N LEU A 180 3.78 8.99 -4.79
CA LEU A 180 2.56 9.69 -4.37
C LEU A 180 1.39 9.31 -5.26
N VAL A 181 0.27 8.92 -4.64
CA VAL A 181 -1.03 8.73 -5.30
C VAL A 181 -1.92 9.93 -4.98
N VAL A 182 -2.34 10.65 -6.01
CA VAL A 182 -3.26 11.80 -5.91
C VAL A 182 -4.59 11.40 -6.52
N ILE A 183 -5.67 11.55 -5.76
CA ILE A 183 -7.03 11.22 -6.18
C ILE A 183 -7.87 12.49 -6.09
N HIS A 184 -8.43 12.91 -7.21
CA HIS A 184 -9.46 13.94 -7.26
C HIS A 184 -10.78 13.28 -7.65
N THR A 185 -11.74 13.27 -6.74
CA THR A 185 -13.10 12.78 -6.99
C THR A 185 -13.97 13.90 -7.52
N GLN A 186 -14.95 13.53 -8.32
CA GLN A 186 -15.94 14.48 -8.81
C GLN A 186 -16.59 15.24 -7.65
N ASP A 187 -16.68 16.57 -7.77
CA ASP A 187 -17.25 17.47 -6.77
C ASP A 187 -16.62 17.35 -5.37
N ALA A 188 -15.38 16.84 -5.29
CA ALA A 188 -14.64 16.55 -4.07
C ALA A 188 -15.40 15.63 -3.07
N VAL A 189 -16.30 14.78 -3.56
CA VAL A 189 -17.07 13.83 -2.74
C VAL A 189 -16.14 12.72 -2.23
N GLU A 190 -16.08 12.53 -0.91
CA GLU A 190 -15.30 11.44 -0.32
C GLU A 190 -16.03 10.09 -0.49
N PRO A 191 -15.34 9.02 -0.95
CA PRO A 191 -15.94 7.70 -1.01
C PRO A 191 -16.45 7.24 0.37
N ALA A 192 -17.71 6.80 0.44
CA ALA A 192 -18.39 6.50 1.71
C ALA A 192 -18.67 5.01 1.94
N ASP A 193 -18.70 4.20 0.88
CA ASP A 193 -19.04 2.78 0.95
C ASP A 193 -18.30 1.94 -0.11
N LYS A 194 -18.53 0.61 -0.08
CA LYS A 194 -17.93 -0.35 -1.03
C LYS A 194 -18.78 -0.62 -2.28
N VAL A 195 -19.92 0.05 -2.44
CA VAL A 195 -20.87 -0.16 -3.54
C VAL A 195 -20.76 0.97 -4.57
N ASN A 196 -20.89 2.21 -4.11
CA ASN A 196 -20.96 3.39 -4.98
C ASN A 196 -19.57 3.79 -5.49
N ASN A 197 -19.42 3.76 -6.82
CA ASN A 197 -18.21 4.20 -7.48
C ASN A 197 -18.26 5.72 -7.74
N ILE A 198 -17.29 6.47 -7.22
CA ILE A 198 -17.16 7.91 -7.46
C ILE A 198 -16.22 8.12 -8.65
N VAL A 199 -16.65 8.88 -9.65
CA VAL A 199 -15.80 9.28 -10.79
C VAL A 199 -14.61 10.06 -10.26
N SER A 200 -13.43 9.75 -10.75
CA SER A 200 -12.18 10.31 -10.24
C SER A 200 -11.15 10.47 -11.33
N ILE A 201 -10.21 11.39 -11.13
CA ILE A 201 -8.92 11.41 -11.82
C ILE A 201 -7.88 10.96 -10.82
N VAL A 202 -7.04 10.01 -11.23
CA VAL A 202 -5.97 9.48 -10.38
C VAL A 202 -4.64 9.73 -11.06
N SER A 203 -3.75 10.41 -10.34
CA SER A 203 -2.35 10.63 -10.74
C SER A 203 -1.41 9.89 -9.79
N ILE A 204 -0.40 9.23 -10.34
CA ILE A 204 0.65 8.55 -9.56
C ILE A 204 1.98 9.15 -9.97
N VAL A 205 2.63 9.82 -9.03
CA VAL A 205 4.00 10.35 -9.18
C VAL A 205 4.96 9.31 -8.64
N GLY A 206 5.73 8.68 -9.52
CA GLY A 206 6.73 7.69 -9.17
C GLY A 206 7.95 8.30 -8.49
N ASP A 207 8.66 7.50 -7.72
CA ASP A 207 9.97 7.88 -7.15
C ASP A 207 11.09 7.92 -8.20
N ASP A 208 10.83 7.39 -9.39
CA ASP A 208 11.65 7.50 -10.60
C ASP A 208 11.33 8.77 -11.42
N GLY A 209 10.45 9.64 -10.94
CA GLY A 209 9.99 10.85 -11.64
C GLY A 209 8.90 10.61 -12.67
N SER A 210 8.41 9.38 -12.84
CA SER A 210 7.32 9.07 -13.75
C SER A 210 6.00 9.69 -13.27
N LEU A 211 5.14 10.06 -14.23
CA LEU A 211 3.77 10.48 -13.98
C LEU A 211 2.82 9.59 -14.77
N LEU A 212 1.93 8.91 -14.06
CA LEU A 212 0.77 8.23 -14.64
C LEU A 212 -0.48 9.03 -14.26
N THR A 213 -1.31 9.38 -15.21
CA THR A 213 -2.63 10.00 -14.96
C THR A 213 -3.67 9.31 -15.81
N ASP A 214 -4.78 8.91 -15.22
CA ASP A 214 -5.93 8.33 -15.94
C ASP A 214 -7.23 8.63 -15.20
N SER A 215 -8.32 8.63 -15.94
CA SER A 215 -9.65 8.60 -15.35
C SER A 215 -9.90 7.27 -14.64
N ALA A 216 -10.63 7.31 -13.55
CA ALA A 216 -10.89 6.14 -12.71
C ALA A 216 -12.25 6.26 -12.02
N THR A 217 -12.62 5.20 -11.34
CA THR A 217 -13.59 5.26 -10.25
C THR A 217 -12.93 4.83 -8.95
N THR A 218 -13.32 5.51 -7.87
CA THR A 218 -12.82 5.22 -6.53
C THR A 218 -13.97 4.91 -5.58
N ARG A 219 -13.81 3.90 -4.71
CA ARG A 219 -14.76 3.55 -3.64
C ARG A 219 -14.02 3.00 -2.44
N LEU A 220 -14.70 2.84 -1.33
CA LEU A 220 -14.13 2.11 -0.18
C LEU A 220 -13.99 0.61 -0.51
N ARG A 221 -13.16 -0.07 0.27
CA ARG A 221 -12.95 -1.53 0.23
C ARG A 221 -12.76 -2.10 1.63
N GLY A 222 -12.82 -3.43 1.72
CA GLY A 222 -12.63 -4.18 2.97
C GLY A 222 -13.93 -4.29 3.78
N ASN A 223 -13.83 -4.91 4.94
CA ASN A 223 -14.94 -5.09 5.89
C ASN A 223 -14.65 -4.27 7.16
N ALA A 224 -13.91 -4.81 8.14
CA ALA A 224 -13.56 -4.10 9.36
C ALA A 224 -12.76 -2.80 9.10
N SER A 225 -11.84 -2.82 8.14
CA SER A 225 -10.97 -1.67 7.81
C SER A 225 -11.73 -0.44 7.31
N MET A 226 -12.93 -0.59 6.74
CA MET A 226 -13.79 0.56 6.37
C MET A 226 -14.31 1.35 7.58
N GLN A 227 -14.36 0.75 8.76
CA GLN A 227 -14.84 1.41 9.98
C GLN A 227 -13.77 2.34 10.58
N PHE A 228 -12.50 2.20 10.18
CA PHE A 228 -11.43 3.03 10.69
C PHE A 228 -11.55 4.48 10.21
N PRO A 229 -11.03 5.46 10.96
CA PRO A 229 -10.95 6.85 10.52
C PRO A 229 -10.15 7.01 9.21
N LYS A 230 -9.05 6.30 9.08
CA LYS A 230 -8.25 6.21 7.86
C LYS A 230 -8.84 5.16 6.92
N LYS A 231 -9.47 5.59 5.83
CA LYS A 231 -10.24 4.73 4.93
C LYS A 231 -9.36 4.00 3.91
N PRO A 232 -9.63 2.73 3.61
CA PRO A 232 -9.02 2.00 2.49
C PRO A 232 -9.80 2.24 1.20
N TYR A 233 -9.11 2.26 0.05
CA TYR A 233 -9.73 2.56 -1.24
C TYR A 233 -9.51 1.47 -2.26
N ARG A 234 -10.45 1.33 -3.21
CA ARG A 234 -10.28 0.62 -4.46
C ARG A 234 -10.30 1.64 -5.61
N ILE A 235 -9.29 1.56 -6.47
CA ILE A 235 -9.20 2.33 -7.72
C ILE A 235 -9.52 1.39 -8.87
N LYS A 236 -10.39 1.82 -9.81
CA LYS A 236 -10.62 1.14 -11.09
C LYS A 236 -10.37 2.14 -12.21
N PHE A 237 -9.19 2.07 -12.82
CA PHE A 237 -8.81 2.91 -13.97
C PHE A 237 -9.70 2.62 -15.19
N ALA A 238 -9.93 3.63 -16.02
CA ALA A 238 -10.62 3.48 -17.28
C ALA A 238 -9.85 2.56 -18.24
N HIS A 239 -8.53 2.69 -18.25
CA HIS A 239 -7.63 1.87 -19.05
C HIS A 239 -6.78 0.95 -18.15
N LYS A 240 -6.29 -0.17 -18.71
CA LYS A 240 -5.33 -1.02 -17.97
C LYS A 240 -4.03 -0.25 -17.76
N GLN A 241 -3.62 -0.08 -16.51
CA GLN A 241 -2.41 0.62 -16.10
C GLN A 241 -1.41 -0.32 -15.43
N ARG A 242 -0.15 0.09 -15.41
CA ARG A 242 0.95 -0.58 -14.70
C ARG A 242 1.61 0.40 -13.72
N PRO A 243 0.95 0.74 -12.61
CA PRO A 243 1.49 1.72 -11.67
C PRO A 243 2.79 1.21 -11.05
N LEU A 244 3.76 2.11 -10.91
CA LEU A 244 5.04 1.86 -10.24
C LEU A 244 5.76 0.60 -10.72
N ASN A 245 5.69 0.31 -12.03
CA ASN A 245 6.30 -0.85 -12.67
C ASN A 245 5.80 -2.22 -12.15
N ALA A 246 4.56 -2.29 -11.65
CA ALA A 246 3.95 -3.55 -11.23
C ALA A 246 4.01 -4.61 -12.35
N ALA A 247 4.09 -5.90 -11.98
CA ALA A 247 4.13 -7.01 -12.96
C ALA A 247 2.84 -7.06 -13.79
N ALA A 248 1.69 -6.83 -13.16
CA ALA A 248 0.40 -6.82 -13.82
C ALA A 248 0.13 -5.49 -14.54
N LYS A 249 -0.55 -5.56 -15.70
CA LYS A 249 -1.20 -4.42 -16.35
C LYS A 249 -2.71 -4.60 -16.20
N ALA A 250 -3.32 -3.89 -15.26
CA ALA A 250 -4.70 -4.10 -14.85
C ALA A 250 -5.47 -2.80 -14.62
N LYS A 251 -6.80 -2.90 -14.53
CA LYS A 251 -7.65 -1.74 -14.20
C LYS A 251 -7.83 -1.55 -12.69
N LYS A 252 -7.96 -2.65 -11.93
CA LYS A 252 -8.32 -2.61 -10.51
C LYS A 252 -7.07 -2.67 -9.64
N TRP A 253 -6.97 -1.74 -8.68
CA TRP A 253 -5.88 -1.62 -7.70
C TRP A 253 -6.45 -1.28 -6.34
N THR A 254 -5.73 -1.62 -5.27
CA THR A 254 -6.16 -1.36 -3.89
C THR A 254 -5.18 -0.45 -3.17
N LEU A 255 -5.70 0.40 -2.29
CA LEU A 255 -4.95 1.17 -1.31
C LEU A 255 -5.31 0.66 0.08
N ILE A 256 -4.40 -0.13 0.67
CA ILE A 256 -4.54 -0.64 2.04
C ILE A 256 -4.12 0.45 3.01
N ASN A 257 -4.98 0.74 4.00
CA ASN A 257 -4.80 1.88 4.90
C ASN A 257 -3.80 1.66 6.03
N ASN A 258 -3.50 0.44 6.42
CA ASN A 258 -2.61 0.07 7.53
C ASN A 258 -2.93 0.79 8.86
N TYR A 259 -4.20 1.11 9.14
CA TYR A 259 -4.56 1.83 10.37
C TYR A 259 -4.33 0.99 11.62
N GLY A 260 -4.61 -0.31 11.56
CA GLY A 260 -4.35 -1.28 12.62
C GLY A 260 -2.88 -1.74 12.71
N ASP A 261 -2.12 -1.56 11.63
CA ASP A 261 -0.69 -1.88 11.58
C ASP A 261 0.18 -0.63 11.74
N LYS A 262 0.61 -0.36 12.97
CA LYS A 262 1.45 0.80 13.28
C LYS A 262 2.90 0.69 12.76
N THR A 263 3.31 -0.47 12.27
CA THR A 263 4.58 -0.59 11.54
C THR A 263 4.46 -0.14 10.10
N LEU A 264 3.24 -0.10 9.53
CA LEU A 264 2.93 0.21 8.14
C LEU A 264 3.55 -0.79 7.14
N MET A 265 4.04 -1.96 7.60
CA MET A 265 4.81 -2.88 6.76
C MET A 265 4.49 -4.37 6.92
N ARG A 266 3.57 -4.78 7.81
CA ARG A 266 3.30 -6.21 8.06
C ARG A 266 2.89 -6.97 6.81
N ASN A 267 2.03 -6.40 5.96
CA ASN A 267 1.70 -7.00 4.67
C ASN A 267 2.93 -7.12 3.75
N ILE A 268 3.80 -6.10 3.70
CA ILE A 268 5.03 -6.12 2.88
C ILE A 268 5.95 -7.26 3.34
N VAL A 269 6.12 -7.43 4.65
CA VAL A 269 6.95 -8.50 5.23
C VAL A 269 6.34 -9.88 4.94
N ALA A 270 5.03 -10.03 5.08
CA ALA A 270 4.35 -11.29 4.78
C ALA A 270 4.40 -11.66 3.28
N PHE A 271 4.28 -10.67 2.40
CA PHE A 271 4.43 -10.91 0.96
C PHE A 271 5.88 -11.27 0.61
N HIS A 272 6.85 -10.70 1.29
CA HIS A 272 8.24 -11.15 1.16
C HIS A 272 8.44 -12.60 1.61
N LEU A 273 7.80 -13.03 2.70
CA LEU A 273 7.79 -14.45 3.09
C LEU A 273 7.17 -15.34 2.01
N SER A 274 6.09 -14.88 1.36
CA SER A 274 5.47 -15.58 0.23
C SER A 274 6.43 -15.76 -0.95
N GLU A 275 7.23 -14.75 -1.27
CA GLU A 275 8.29 -14.84 -2.28
C GLU A 275 9.40 -15.83 -1.88
N ILE A 276 9.85 -15.77 -0.63
CA ILE A 276 10.91 -16.64 -0.09
C ILE A 276 10.51 -18.12 -0.17
N VAL A 277 9.28 -18.47 0.22
CA VAL A 277 8.79 -19.85 0.12
C VAL A 277 8.45 -20.26 -1.31
N GLY A 278 8.46 -19.33 -2.26
CA GLY A 278 8.24 -19.58 -3.68
C GLY A 278 6.78 -19.83 -4.03
N MET A 279 5.84 -19.03 -3.53
CA MET A 279 4.45 -19.03 -4.01
C MET A 279 4.42 -18.68 -5.51
N PRO A 280 3.54 -19.30 -6.30
CA PRO A 280 3.44 -19.02 -7.75
C PRO A 280 3.08 -17.57 -8.07
N TYR A 281 2.34 -16.93 -7.19
CA TYR A 281 1.97 -15.51 -7.27
C TYR A 281 1.95 -14.90 -5.88
N THR A 282 2.67 -13.81 -5.74
CA THR A 282 2.59 -12.90 -4.59
C THR A 282 2.05 -11.57 -5.09
N PRO A 283 1.02 -10.97 -4.44
CA PRO A 283 0.47 -9.71 -4.87
C PRO A 283 1.52 -8.59 -4.84
N PHE A 284 1.55 -7.78 -5.89
CA PHE A 284 2.31 -6.53 -5.88
C PHE A 284 1.88 -5.68 -4.71
N CYS A 285 2.84 -5.14 -3.98
CA CYS A 285 2.58 -4.27 -2.83
C CYS A 285 3.70 -3.24 -2.71
N ARG A 286 3.33 -1.97 -2.68
CA ARG A 286 4.29 -0.87 -2.55
C ARG A 286 3.76 0.22 -1.65
N ALA A 287 4.59 0.67 -0.68
CA ALA A 287 4.26 1.80 0.16
C ALA A 287 4.18 3.08 -0.69
N VAL A 288 3.16 3.89 -0.46
CA VAL A 288 2.87 5.15 -1.15
C VAL A 288 2.29 6.16 -0.17
N ASP A 289 2.53 7.44 -0.42
CA ASP A 289 1.73 8.49 0.19
C ASP A 289 0.44 8.72 -0.61
N VAL A 290 -0.64 9.10 0.05
CA VAL A 290 -1.93 9.32 -0.61
C VAL A 290 -2.46 10.71 -0.29
N MET A 291 -2.89 11.42 -1.34
CA MET A 291 -3.69 12.64 -1.26
C MET A 291 -5.06 12.40 -1.89
N LEU A 292 -6.11 12.86 -1.23
CA LEU A 292 -7.49 12.81 -1.72
C LEU A 292 -8.08 14.21 -1.64
N ASN A 293 -8.47 14.76 -2.80
CA ASN A 293 -9.05 16.10 -2.94
C ASN A 293 -8.20 17.21 -2.26
N GLY A 294 -6.87 17.10 -2.37
CA GLY A 294 -5.92 18.03 -1.80
C GLY A 294 -5.59 17.80 -0.31
N GLU A 295 -6.21 16.83 0.36
CA GLU A 295 -5.83 16.45 1.72
C GLU A 295 -4.85 15.27 1.74
N TYR A 296 -3.82 15.37 2.57
CA TYR A 296 -2.92 14.26 2.86
C TYR A 296 -3.62 13.20 3.71
N LYS A 297 -3.73 11.98 3.19
CA LYS A 297 -4.40 10.86 3.86
C LYS A 297 -3.44 9.92 4.59
N GLY A 298 -2.13 10.05 4.39
CA GLY A 298 -1.11 9.25 5.06
C GLY A 298 -0.40 8.25 4.16
N CYS A 299 0.37 7.39 4.81
CA CYS A 299 1.07 6.27 4.18
C CYS A 299 0.12 5.09 3.95
N TYR A 300 0.04 4.62 2.73
CA TYR A 300 -0.77 3.47 2.30
C TYR A 300 0.10 2.41 1.64
N GLN A 301 -0.49 1.28 1.29
CA GLN A 301 0.10 0.30 0.39
C GLN A 301 -0.75 0.21 -0.87
N LEU A 302 -0.15 0.55 -2.02
CA LEU A 302 -0.74 0.29 -3.33
C LEU A 302 -0.46 -1.16 -3.69
N CYS A 303 -1.54 -1.95 -3.79
CA CYS A 303 -1.45 -3.38 -4.03
C CYS A 303 -2.28 -3.81 -5.24
N ASP A 304 -1.95 -4.99 -5.77
CA ASP A 304 -2.84 -5.69 -6.68
C ASP A 304 -4.24 -5.86 -6.07
N GLN A 305 -5.28 -5.75 -6.88
CA GLN A 305 -6.53 -6.44 -6.59
C GLN A 305 -6.31 -7.92 -6.88
N VAL A 306 -6.57 -8.79 -5.90
CA VAL A 306 -6.48 -10.24 -6.14
C VAL A 306 -7.61 -10.63 -7.10
N GLU A 307 -7.23 -11.01 -8.32
CA GLU A 307 -8.14 -11.40 -9.40
C GLU A 307 -7.40 -12.24 -10.45
N ILE A 308 -8.14 -12.90 -11.34
CA ILE A 308 -7.56 -13.57 -12.52
C ILE A 308 -6.98 -12.54 -13.48
N GLY A 309 -5.77 -12.79 -13.98
CA GLY A 309 -5.14 -11.93 -14.98
C GLY A 309 -3.66 -12.19 -15.16
N LYS A 310 -3.12 -11.76 -16.30
CA LYS A 310 -1.69 -11.85 -16.57
C LYS A 310 -0.89 -11.01 -15.57
N GLY A 311 0.07 -11.65 -14.89
CA GLY A 311 0.87 -11.04 -13.82
C GLY A 311 0.19 -11.05 -12.45
N ARG A 312 -0.96 -11.71 -12.32
CA ARG A 312 -1.72 -12.05 -11.11
C ARG A 312 -2.00 -13.54 -11.08
N ILE A 313 -3.22 -13.98 -10.76
CA ILE A 313 -3.62 -15.39 -10.93
C ILE A 313 -3.70 -15.65 -12.44
N ASN A 314 -2.63 -16.20 -13.01
CA ASN A 314 -2.45 -16.28 -14.45
C ASN A 314 -3.10 -17.56 -15.02
N ILE A 315 -4.42 -17.61 -14.98
CA ILE A 315 -5.23 -18.66 -15.60
C ILE A 315 -6.21 -18.03 -16.61
N LYS A 316 -6.78 -18.85 -17.49
CA LYS A 316 -7.81 -18.40 -18.42
C LYS A 316 -9.11 -18.14 -17.65
N GLU A 317 -9.64 -16.94 -17.73
CA GLU A 317 -10.95 -16.58 -17.19
C GLU A 317 -12.06 -17.32 -17.93
N MET A 318 -13.15 -17.61 -17.21
CA MET A 318 -14.33 -18.27 -17.80
C MET A 318 -15.30 -17.22 -18.36
N GLU A 319 -15.95 -17.63 -19.44
CA GLU A 319 -17.07 -16.88 -20.03
C GLU A 319 -18.41 -17.54 -19.63
N PRO A 320 -19.54 -16.79 -19.63
CA PRO A 320 -20.85 -17.38 -19.34
C PRO A 320 -21.25 -18.53 -20.29
N THR A 321 -20.63 -18.62 -21.46
CA THR A 321 -20.86 -19.69 -22.44
C THR A 321 -20.06 -20.97 -22.15
N ASP A 322 -19.14 -20.96 -21.20
CA ASP A 322 -18.28 -22.10 -20.83
C ASP A 322 -19.05 -23.07 -19.90
N THR A 323 -20.10 -23.72 -20.40
CA THR A 323 -21.04 -24.52 -19.58
C THR A 323 -20.92 -26.03 -19.76
N GLN A 324 -20.00 -26.50 -20.63
CA GLN A 324 -19.85 -27.94 -20.89
C GLN A 324 -18.44 -28.33 -21.36
N GLY A 325 -18.12 -29.63 -21.26
CA GLY A 325 -16.86 -30.20 -21.72
C GLY A 325 -15.65 -29.57 -21.02
N ASP A 326 -14.53 -29.50 -21.73
CA ASP A 326 -13.28 -28.92 -21.19
C ASP A 326 -13.44 -27.46 -20.74
N ALA A 327 -14.29 -26.69 -21.43
CA ALA A 327 -14.53 -25.30 -21.10
C ALA A 327 -15.10 -25.10 -19.68
N LEU A 328 -15.94 -26.03 -19.19
CA LEU A 328 -16.52 -26.00 -17.85
C LEU A 328 -15.49 -26.36 -16.75
N THR A 329 -14.35 -26.98 -17.08
CA THR A 329 -13.44 -27.56 -16.08
C THR A 329 -12.61 -26.54 -15.33
N GLY A 330 -12.55 -25.28 -15.75
CA GLY A 330 -11.70 -24.31 -15.04
C GLY A 330 -11.64 -22.94 -15.65
N GLY A 331 -10.91 -22.12 -14.93
CA GLY A 331 -10.90 -20.70 -14.90
C GLY A 331 -11.60 -20.20 -13.63
N TYR A 332 -11.72 -21.07 -12.61
CA TYR A 332 -12.33 -20.70 -11.34
C TYR A 332 -11.33 -20.08 -10.37
N PHE A 333 -11.79 -19.07 -9.66
CA PHE A 333 -11.12 -18.48 -8.52
C PHE A 333 -12.15 -18.28 -7.40
N TRP A 334 -11.83 -18.71 -6.19
CA TRP A 334 -12.73 -18.64 -5.04
C TRP A 334 -11.97 -18.38 -3.75
N GLU A 335 -12.72 -18.12 -2.72
CA GLU A 335 -12.24 -17.91 -1.36
C GLU A 335 -13.03 -18.82 -0.41
N ILE A 336 -12.34 -19.59 0.45
CA ILE A 336 -12.96 -20.18 1.62
C ILE A 336 -13.08 -19.03 2.62
N ASP A 337 -14.29 -18.52 2.85
CA ASP A 337 -14.52 -17.22 3.46
C ASP A 337 -15.53 -17.32 4.60
N ALA A 338 -15.13 -16.97 5.80
CA ALA A 338 -16.02 -16.96 6.96
C ALA A 338 -17.23 -16.04 6.81
N TYR A 339 -17.18 -15.08 5.90
CA TYR A 339 -18.27 -14.14 5.57
C TYR A 339 -18.96 -14.46 4.24
N ALA A 340 -18.80 -15.66 3.69
CA ALA A 340 -19.38 -16.03 2.41
C ALA A 340 -20.90 -15.80 2.32
N TYR A 341 -21.62 -15.91 3.45
CA TYR A 341 -23.07 -15.68 3.52
C TYR A 341 -23.51 -14.23 3.21
N GLU A 342 -22.57 -13.28 3.19
CA GLU A 342 -22.83 -11.89 2.79
C GLU A 342 -22.72 -11.67 1.27
N GLU A 343 -22.21 -12.67 0.53
CA GLU A 343 -21.99 -12.62 -0.91
C GLU A 343 -23.13 -13.30 -1.68
N GLN A 344 -23.37 -12.92 -2.94
CA GLN A 344 -24.44 -13.50 -3.74
C GLN A 344 -24.06 -14.89 -4.29
N SER A 345 -22.80 -15.06 -4.67
CA SER A 345 -22.29 -16.29 -5.28
C SER A 345 -21.43 -17.08 -4.30
N TRP A 346 -22.11 -17.92 -3.50
CA TRP A 346 -21.44 -18.75 -2.50
C TRP A 346 -22.15 -20.08 -2.27
N PHE A 347 -21.47 -21.00 -1.58
CA PHE A 347 -22.06 -22.26 -1.10
C PHE A 347 -21.34 -22.77 0.15
N ASN A 348 -22.03 -23.60 0.96
CA ASN A 348 -21.37 -24.45 1.92
C ASN A 348 -20.99 -25.76 1.27
N SER A 349 -19.76 -26.23 1.55
CA SER A 349 -19.34 -27.58 1.19
C SER A 349 -20.05 -28.64 2.05
N ASN A 350 -19.86 -29.93 1.70
CA ASN A 350 -20.40 -31.05 2.48
C ASN A 350 -19.84 -31.13 3.92
N HIS A 351 -18.67 -30.57 4.17
CA HIS A 351 -18.04 -30.49 5.48
C HIS A 351 -18.23 -29.12 6.16
N GLY A 352 -19.06 -28.24 5.57
CA GLY A 352 -19.43 -26.97 6.17
C GLY A 352 -18.40 -25.84 5.91
N ASN A 353 -17.45 -26.02 4.98
CA ASN A 353 -16.58 -24.92 4.58
C ASN A 353 -17.35 -23.96 3.69
N PRO A 354 -17.45 -22.67 4.05
CA PRO A 354 -18.14 -21.66 3.26
C PRO A 354 -17.23 -21.19 2.13
N VAL A 355 -17.72 -21.21 0.90
CA VAL A 355 -16.97 -20.90 -0.31
C VAL A 355 -17.64 -19.77 -1.08
N THR A 356 -16.96 -18.64 -1.25
CA THR A 356 -17.37 -17.53 -2.11
C THR A 356 -16.71 -17.65 -3.47
N ILE A 357 -17.47 -17.63 -4.55
CA ILE A 357 -16.94 -17.66 -5.92
C ILE A 357 -16.58 -16.23 -6.31
N LYS A 358 -15.31 -15.99 -6.62
CA LYS A 358 -14.79 -14.66 -7.01
C LYS A 358 -14.61 -14.52 -8.54
N SER A 359 -14.48 -15.64 -9.24
CA SER A 359 -14.51 -15.71 -10.71
C SER A 359 -15.01 -17.09 -11.15
N PRO A 360 -16.00 -17.14 -12.06
CA PRO A 360 -16.68 -16.00 -12.70
C PRO A 360 -17.33 -15.05 -11.70
N ASP A 361 -17.45 -13.75 -12.08
CA ASP A 361 -18.12 -12.73 -11.26
C ASP A 361 -19.59 -13.11 -11.03
N GLU A 362 -20.21 -12.63 -9.95
CA GLU A 362 -21.58 -12.95 -9.55
C GLU A 362 -22.64 -12.63 -10.60
N GLU A 363 -22.37 -11.65 -11.49
CA GLU A 363 -23.25 -11.25 -12.59
C GLU A 363 -23.14 -12.19 -13.80
N ASP A 364 -22.03 -12.93 -13.93
CA ASP A 364 -21.68 -13.73 -15.11
C ASP A 364 -21.75 -15.25 -14.85
N ILE A 365 -21.68 -15.69 -13.60
CA ILE A 365 -21.64 -17.11 -13.26
C ILE A 365 -22.96 -17.83 -13.58
N THR A 366 -22.86 -18.98 -14.26
CA THR A 366 -24.02 -19.83 -14.54
C THR A 366 -24.26 -20.89 -13.47
N VAL A 367 -25.45 -21.47 -13.47
CA VAL A 367 -25.82 -22.56 -12.55
C VAL A 367 -24.92 -23.79 -12.79
N GLU A 368 -24.60 -24.09 -14.04
CA GLU A 368 -23.71 -25.20 -14.43
C GLU A 368 -22.31 -25.01 -13.86
N GLN A 369 -21.76 -23.80 -13.98
CA GLN A 369 -20.45 -23.45 -13.45
C GLN A 369 -20.42 -23.52 -11.92
N SER A 370 -21.38 -22.94 -11.25
CA SER A 370 -21.50 -23.00 -9.78
C SER A 370 -21.63 -24.43 -9.26
N ASN A 371 -22.47 -25.25 -9.91
CA ASN A 371 -22.63 -26.65 -9.55
C ASN A 371 -21.35 -27.48 -9.81
N TYR A 372 -20.65 -27.21 -10.93
CA TYR A 372 -19.38 -27.86 -11.21
C TYR A 372 -18.36 -27.59 -10.11
N LEU A 373 -18.15 -26.31 -9.75
CA LEU A 373 -17.19 -25.94 -8.71
C LEU A 373 -17.55 -26.54 -7.36
N ARG A 374 -18.85 -26.47 -6.96
CA ARG A 374 -19.32 -27.09 -5.71
C ARG A 374 -19.05 -28.59 -5.66
N ASN A 375 -19.38 -29.32 -6.73
CA ASN A 375 -19.16 -30.75 -6.80
C ASN A 375 -17.66 -31.10 -6.80
N TYR A 376 -16.85 -30.28 -7.47
CA TYR A 376 -15.40 -30.46 -7.54
C TYR A 376 -14.75 -30.23 -6.18
N PHE A 377 -15.14 -29.16 -5.48
CA PHE A 377 -14.67 -28.85 -4.13
C PHE A 377 -15.07 -29.96 -3.14
N ASN A 378 -16.31 -30.43 -3.20
CA ASN A 378 -16.79 -31.56 -2.38
C ASN A 378 -16.02 -32.86 -2.68
N SER A 379 -15.60 -33.09 -3.92
CA SER A 379 -14.77 -34.25 -4.28
C SER A 379 -13.38 -34.15 -3.65
N MET A 380 -12.79 -32.97 -3.66
CA MET A 380 -11.50 -32.71 -3.01
C MET A 380 -11.60 -32.93 -1.49
N GLU A 381 -12.67 -32.44 -0.84
CA GLU A 381 -12.89 -32.69 0.58
C GLU A 381 -13.12 -34.18 0.88
N ALA A 382 -13.83 -34.90 0.01
CA ALA A 382 -14.03 -36.34 0.18
C ALA A 382 -12.68 -37.10 0.13
N ASP A 383 -11.73 -36.67 -0.68
CA ASP A 383 -10.38 -37.22 -0.68
C ASP A 383 -9.63 -36.89 0.63
N VAL A 384 -9.73 -35.66 1.15
CA VAL A 384 -9.11 -35.24 2.42
C VAL A 384 -9.66 -36.01 3.61
N TYR A 385 -10.97 -36.19 3.69
CA TYR A 385 -11.63 -36.85 4.82
C TYR A 385 -11.82 -38.36 4.66
N GLY A 386 -11.54 -38.88 3.47
CA GLY A 386 -11.65 -40.31 3.13
C GLY A 386 -10.68 -41.20 3.92
N THR A 387 -10.90 -42.50 3.88
CA THR A 387 -10.04 -43.49 4.55
C THR A 387 -8.68 -43.66 3.85
N GLN A 388 -8.60 -43.33 2.55
CA GLN A 388 -7.40 -43.40 1.73
C GLN A 388 -6.71 -42.04 1.55
N TYR A 389 -6.95 -41.08 2.42
CA TYR A 389 -6.48 -39.68 2.24
C TYR A 389 -4.96 -39.56 2.06
N GLN A 390 -4.17 -40.47 2.64
CA GLN A 390 -2.70 -40.51 2.52
C GLN A 390 -2.19 -41.16 1.23
N ASP A 391 -3.05 -41.84 0.49
CA ASP A 391 -2.64 -42.49 -0.75
C ASP A 391 -2.19 -41.45 -1.77
N PRO A 392 -0.98 -41.57 -2.34
CA PRO A 392 -0.45 -40.54 -3.24
C PRO A 392 -1.22 -40.44 -4.57
N THR A 393 -2.02 -41.44 -4.94
CA THR A 393 -2.79 -41.49 -6.20
C THR A 393 -4.28 -41.21 -5.97
N ASN A 394 -4.86 -41.78 -4.91
CA ASN A 394 -6.30 -41.73 -4.65
C ASN A 394 -6.67 -40.87 -3.44
N GLY A 395 -5.69 -40.30 -2.74
CA GLY A 395 -5.87 -39.38 -1.63
C GLY A 395 -5.96 -37.93 -2.06
N TRP A 396 -5.86 -37.03 -1.10
CA TRP A 396 -6.07 -35.61 -1.29
C TRP A 396 -5.13 -34.94 -2.32
N ARG A 397 -3.91 -35.48 -2.52
CA ARG A 397 -2.94 -34.97 -3.51
C ARG A 397 -3.43 -35.11 -4.95
N ARG A 398 -4.46 -35.91 -5.18
CA ARG A 398 -5.07 -36.06 -6.51
C ARG A 398 -5.71 -34.75 -7.01
N LEU A 399 -6.31 -33.97 -6.10
CA LEU A 399 -7.07 -32.78 -6.46
C LEU A 399 -6.51 -31.48 -5.84
N LEU A 400 -5.67 -31.54 -4.82
CA LEU A 400 -5.09 -30.37 -4.16
C LEU A 400 -3.57 -30.37 -4.31
N ASP A 401 -3.01 -29.26 -4.80
CA ASP A 401 -1.58 -29.10 -4.93
C ASP A 401 -0.90 -28.97 -3.57
N GLU A 402 -0.11 -29.98 -3.22
CA GLU A 402 0.60 -30.04 -1.95
C GLU A 402 1.55 -28.86 -1.77
N GLN A 403 2.27 -28.47 -2.82
CA GLN A 403 3.29 -27.44 -2.75
C GLN A 403 2.68 -26.07 -2.42
N THR A 404 1.64 -25.67 -3.14
CA THR A 404 1.01 -24.35 -2.90
C THR A 404 0.27 -24.30 -1.57
N PHE A 405 -0.38 -25.41 -1.17
CA PHE A 405 -1.04 -25.49 0.13
C PHE A 405 -0.04 -25.36 1.28
N LEU A 406 1.08 -26.09 1.25
CA LEU A 406 2.09 -26.06 2.31
C LEU A 406 2.88 -24.74 2.35
N LYS A 407 3.12 -24.12 1.20
CA LYS A 407 3.72 -22.77 1.14
C LYS A 407 2.80 -21.74 1.75
N HIS A 408 1.51 -21.76 1.42
CA HIS A 408 0.50 -20.90 2.05
C HIS A 408 0.45 -21.12 3.57
N PHE A 409 0.41 -22.39 4.02
CA PHE A 409 0.50 -22.77 5.43
C PHE A 409 1.74 -22.18 6.11
N LEU A 410 2.92 -22.32 5.50
CA LEU A 410 4.17 -21.78 6.07
C LEU A 410 4.16 -20.27 6.22
N VAL A 411 3.62 -19.52 5.24
CA VAL A 411 3.51 -18.06 5.37
C VAL A 411 2.58 -17.68 6.52
N GLY A 412 1.42 -18.32 6.62
CA GLY A 412 0.47 -18.08 7.71
C GLY A 412 1.06 -18.39 9.09
N GLU A 413 1.72 -19.54 9.21
CA GLU A 413 2.32 -19.96 10.47
C GLU A 413 3.57 -19.16 10.85
N MET A 414 4.44 -18.85 9.87
CA MET A 414 5.63 -18.03 10.12
C MET A 414 5.24 -16.60 10.54
N SER A 415 4.22 -16.03 9.95
CA SER A 415 3.71 -14.71 10.33
C SER A 415 2.83 -14.74 11.59
N GLY A 416 2.39 -15.92 12.04
CA GLY A 416 1.43 -16.04 13.14
C GLY A 416 0.11 -15.33 12.85
N ASN A 417 -0.35 -15.38 11.61
CA ASN A 417 -1.57 -14.70 11.19
C ASN A 417 -2.82 -15.46 11.63
N THR A 418 -3.56 -14.92 12.59
CA THR A 418 -4.78 -15.51 13.14
C THR A 418 -5.85 -15.74 12.05
N ASP A 419 -5.90 -14.86 11.07
CA ASP A 419 -6.94 -14.87 10.03
C ASP A 419 -6.56 -15.72 8.80
N THR A 420 -5.42 -16.43 8.82
CA THR A 420 -4.96 -17.23 7.67
C THR A 420 -6.02 -18.20 7.14
N TYR A 421 -6.86 -18.77 8.02
CA TYR A 421 -7.89 -19.74 7.63
C TYR A 421 -9.33 -19.21 7.78
N TRP A 422 -9.50 -17.90 8.00
CA TRP A 422 -10.76 -17.19 7.82
C TRP A 422 -11.04 -16.88 6.36
N SER A 423 -9.96 -16.73 5.57
CA SER A 423 -9.98 -16.33 4.18
C SER A 423 -8.83 -17.04 3.46
N VAL A 424 -9.16 -18.06 2.65
CA VAL A 424 -8.18 -18.83 1.89
C VAL A 424 -8.52 -18.80 0.41
N TYR A 425 -7.70 -18.13 -0.37
CA TYR A 425 -7.84 -18.11 -1.82
C TYR A 425 -7.39 -19.42 -2.45
N GLN A 426 -8.17 -19.89 -3.41
CA GLN A 426 -7.85 -21.05 -4.23
C GLN A 426 -8.31 -20.83 -5.67
N TYR A 427 -7.65 -21.50 -6.60
CA TYR A 427 -8.01 -21.40 -8.02
C TYR A 427 -7.78 -22.73 -8.75
N LYS A 428 -8.51 -22.91 -9.86
CA LYS A 428 -8.42 -24.09 -10.72
C LYS A 428 -8.34 -23.68 -12.18
N GLN A 429 -7.28 -24.12 -12.85
CA GLN A 429 -7.07 -23.87 -14.26
C GLN A 429 -7.92 -24.83 -15.12
N ARG A 430 -8.34 -24.38 -16.29
CA ARG A 430 -9.02 -25.20 -17.29
C ARG A 430 -8.13 -26.39 -17.74
N GLY A 431 -8.73 -27.57 -17.86
CA GLY A 431 -8.04 -28.78 -18.28
C GLY A 431 -6.99 -29.29 -17.30
N ASN A 432 -6.95 -28.78 -16.06
CA ASN A 432 -6.08 -29.24 -14.99
C ASN A 432 -6.93 -29.66 -13.79
N ASP A 433 -6.73 -30.88 -13.32
CA ASP A 433 -7.48 -31.43 -12.19
C ASP A 433 -6.96 -31.00 -10.82
N THR A 434 -6.03 -30.06 -10.78
CA THR A 434 -5.42 -29.62 -9.53
C THR A 434 -5.98 -28.29 -9.07
N ILE A 435 -6.36 -28.20 -7.80
CA ILE A 435 -6.68 -26.96 -7.07
C ILE A 435 -5.38 -26.42 -6.49
N PHE A 436 -5.09 -25.17 -6.76
CA PHE A 436 -3.95 -24.43 -6.21
C PHE A 436 -4.40 -23.51 -5.10
N THR A 437 -3.62 -23.42 -4.02
CA THR A 437 -3.89 -22.52 -2.88
C THR A 437 -3.06 -21.23 -2.99
N GLY A 438 -3.69 -20.09 -2.75
CA GLY A 438 -3.08 -18.76 -2.83
C GLY A 438 -3.81 -17.83 -3.80
N PRO A 439 -3.33 -16.57 -3.88
CA PRO A 439 -2.20 -16.00 -3.15
C PRO A 439 -2.48 -15.79 -1.66
N VAL A 440 -1.44 -15.48 -0.90
CA VAL A 440 -1.58 -14.99 0.48
C VAL A 440 -2.10 -13.56 0.49
N TRP A 441 -2.91 -13.20 1.52
CA TRP A 441 -3.52 -11.88 1.63
C TRP A 441 -3.84 -11.55 3.09
N ASP A 442 -3.88 -10.24 3.45
CA ASP A 442 -4.40 -9.70 4.71
C ASP A 442 -3.61 -10.08 5.97
N PHE A 443 -2.43 -9.43 6.14
CA PHE A 443 -1.50 -9.70 7.24
C PHE A 443 -1.30 -8.51 8.20
N ASP A 444 -2.21 -7.55 8.23
CA ASP A 444 -2.09 -6.39 9.12
C ASP A 444 -2.23 -6.77 10.61
N LEU A 445 -2.91 -7.87 10.91
CA LEU A 445 -3.04 -8.48 12.25
C LEU A 445 -1.98 -9.54 12.56
N ALA A 446 -1.09 -9.87 11.62
CA ALA A 446 -0.01 -10.84 11.82
C ALA A 446 1.12 -10.32 12.73
N PHE A 447 2.11 -11.18 13.01
CA PHE A 447 3.33 -10.84 13.75
C PHE A 447 3.06 -10.26 15.13
N ASP A 448 2.27 -10.98 15.94
CA ASP A 448 1.86 -10.58 17.30
C ASP A 448 1.06 -9.25 17.35
N ASN A 449 0.36 -8.88 16.29
CA ASN A 449 -0.50 -7.69 16.24
C ASN A 449 -1.97 -7.98 16.52
N ASP A 450 -2.30 -9.16 17.04
CA ASP A 450 -3.65 -9.62 17.29
C ASP A 450 -3.84 -10.08 18.74
N ASN A 451 -4.71 -9.43 19.49
CA ASN A 451 -4.99 -9.76 20.89
C ASN A 451 -5.72 -11.11 21.07
N ARG A 452 -6.31 -11.68 20.01
CA ARG A 452 -6.95 -13.00 20.05
C ARG A 452 -5.94 -14.13 20.27
N THR A 453 -4.71 -13.96 19.79
CA THR A 453 -3.67 -15.00 19.81
C THR A 453 -2.37 -14.59 20.49
N TYR A 454 -2.19 -13.30 20.82
CA TYR A 454 -1.01 -12.78 21.51
C TYR A 454 -0.79 -13.43 22.90
N PRO A 455 0.42 -13.76 23.32
CA PRO A 455 1.64 -13.84 22.53
C PRO A 455 1.74 -15.22 21.82
N VAL A 456 1.86 -15.20 20.49
CA VAL A 456 1.87 -16.42 19.67
C VAL A 456 2.99 -17.39 20.07
N ASN A 457 4.23 -16.91 20.14
CA ASN A 457 5.39 -17.77 20.38
C ASN A 457 5.44 -18.41 21.77
N ASN A 458 4.72 -17.87 22.76
CA ASN A 458 4.84 -18.31 24.16
C ASN A 458 3.72 -19.28 24.59
N LYS A 459 2.59 -19.31 23.86
CA LYS A 459 1.39 -20.00 24.35
C LYS A 459 0.72 -20.87 23.29
N ARG A 460 1.16 -20.81 22.04
CA ARG A 460 0.47 -21.44 20.94
C ARG A 460 1.30 -22.53 20.28
N ASP A 461 0.62 -23.56 19.83
CA ASP A 461 1.08 -24.49 18.80
C ASP A 461 1.08 -23.76 17.45
N PHE A 462 0.87 -24.43 16.35
CA PHE A 462 0.54 -23.77 15.08
C PHE A 462 -0.66 -22.84 15.26
N ILE A 463 -0.63 -21.69 14.59
CA ILE A 463 -1.65 -20.64 14.77
C ILE A 463 -3.03 -21.12 14.35
N TYR A 464 -3.14 -21.95 13.33
CA TYR A 464 -4.41 -22.50 12.86
C TYR A 464 -5.17 -23.32 13.92
N ARG A 465 -4.47 -23.79 14.96
CA ARG A 465 -5.08 -24.49 16.12
C ARG A 465 -5.60 -23.56 17.20
N SER A 466 -5.43 -22.26 17.05
CA SER A 466 -6.01 -21.28 17.97
C SER A 466 -7.51 -21.23 17.78
N GLY A 467 -8.27 -21.54 18.81
CA GLY A 467 -9.74 -21.65 18.71
C GLY A 467 -10.42 -20.35 18.25
N GLY A 468 -11.48 -20.48 17.46
CA GLY A 468 -12.31 -19.36 17.02
C GLY A 468 -11.83 -18.61 15.79
N SER A 469 -10.84 -19.12 15.06
CA SER A 469 -10.17 -18.41 13.96
C SER A 469 -10.22 -19.20 12.64
N HIS A 470 -11.35 -19.83 12.34
CA HIS A 470 -11.46 -20.66 11.14
C HIS A 470 -12.80 -20.46 10.43
N ALA A 471 -12.78 -20.38 9.11
CA ALA A 471 -13.96 -20.57 8.30
C ALA A 471 -14.36 -22.07 8.34
N GLY A 472 -15.61 -22.35 8.65
CA GLY A 472 -16.14 -23.72 8.64
C GLY A 472 -15.28 -24.75 9.38
N ASP A 473 -14.90 -25.83 8.68
CA ASP A 473 -14.13 -26.95 9.21
C ASP A 473 -12.62 -26.89 8.87
N MET A 474 -12.11 -25.69 8.52
CA MET A 474 -10.71 -25.52 8.06
C MET A 474 -9.67 -26.02 9.06
N GLN A 475 -9.93 -25.95 10.37
CA GLN A 475 -9.01 -26.51 11.35
C GLN A 475 -8.80 -28.02 11.14
N ARG A 476 -9.89 -28.77 11.01
CA ARG A 476 -9.82 -30.22 10.80
C ARG A 476 -9.25 -30.55 9.41
N PHE A 477 -9.58 -29.73 8.40
CA PHE A 477 -9.03 -29.85 7.07
C PHE A 477 -7.48 -29.77 7.10
N VAL A 478 -6.95 -28.75 7.76
CA VAL A 478 -5.49 -28.57 7.90
C VAL A 478 -4.85 -29.67 8.73
N ASP A 479 -5.50 -30.09 9.84
CA ASP A 479 -5.02 -31.22 10.66
C ASP A 479 -4.87 -32.52 9.86
N ARG A 480 -5.82 -32.81 8.97
CA ARG A 480 -5.77 -34.00 8.12
C ARG A 480 -4.56 -33.99 7.18
N ILE A 481 -4.29 -32.84 6.57
CA ILE A 481 -3.24 -32.68 5.60
C ILE A 481 -1.87 -32.57 6.28
N VAL A 482 -1.74 -31.66 7.26
CA VAL A 482 -0.41 -31.29 7.80
C VAL A 482 0.06 -32.20 8.92
N ILE A 483 -0.86 -32.61 9.80
CA ILE A 483 -0.49 -33.36 11.01
C ILE A 483 -0.67 -34.87 10.83
N SER A 484 -1.79 -35.27 10.21
CA SER A 484 -2.16 -36.68 10.13
C SER A 484 -1.48 -37.43 8.97
N ASP A 485 -0.87 -36.71 8.03
CA ASP A 485 -0.15 -37.30 6.89
C ASP A 485 1.37 -37.19 7.09
N PRO A 486 2.09 -38.29 7.38
CA PRO A 486 3.53 -38.25 7.62
C PRO A 486 4.36 -37.77 6.42
N GLN A 487 3.90 -38.02 5.19
CA GLN A 487 4.60 -37.56 3.98
C GLN A 487 4.61 -36.03 3.90
N THR A 488 3.53 -35.39 4.29
CA THR A 488 3.41 -33.92 4.32
C THR A 488 4.52 -33.27 5.15
N LEU A 489 4.87 -33.87 6.31
CA LEU A 489 5.93 -33.33 7.17
C LEU A 489 7.29 -33.34 6.46
N THR A 490 7.54 -34.34 5.62
CA THR A 490 8.77 -34.41 4.80
C THR A 490 8.78 -33.28 3.78
N THR A 491 7.72 -33.14 2.99
CA THR A 491 7.57 -32.05 2.00
C THR A 491 7.67 -30.67 2.68
N LEU A 492 7.04 -30.51 3.86
CA LEU A 492 7.06 -29.26 4.61
C LEU A 492 8.47 -28.87 5.05
N ARG A 493 9.28 -29.86 5.52
CA ARG A 493 10.69 -29.66 5.86
C ARG A 493 11.55 -29.29 4.67
N GLU A 494 11.30 -29.88 3.51
CA GLU A 494 12.01 -29.51 2.27
C GLU A 494 11.72 -28.09 1.82
N ILE A 495 10.44 -27.64 1.91
CA ILE A 495 10.09 -26.26 1.61
C ILE A 495 10.73 -25.30 2.64
N TRP A 496 10.68 -25.68 3.91
CA TRP A 496 11.29 -24.90 5.00
C TRP A 496 12.80 -24.78 4.82
N ASP A 497 13.51 -25.89 4.54
CA ASP A 497 14.94 -25.91 4.27
C ASP A 497 15.32 -24.95 3.12
N LYS A 498 14.62 -25.05 1.99
CA LYS A 498 14.81 -24.12 0.87
C LYS A 498 14.60 -22.68 1.27
N ALA A 499 13.55 -22.40 2.02
CA ALA A 499 13.25 -21.05 2.50
C ALA A 499 14.35 -20.52 3.44
N ARG A 500 14.84 -21.38 4.36
CA ARG A 500 15.92 -21.05 5.31
C ARG A 500 17.23 -20.70 4.59
N HIS A 501 17.46 -21.25 3.42
CA HIS A 501 18.62 -20.93 2.55
C HIS A 501 18.34 -19.83 1.51
N ASN A 502 17.10 -19.32 1.44
CA ASN A 502 16.68 -18.32 0.46
C ASN A 502 16.18 -17.02 1.11
N GLY A 503 16.77 -16.60 2.22
CA GLY A 503 16.42 -15.34 2.86
C GLY A 503 15.57 -15.44 4.13
N LEU A 504 15.19 -16.66 4.56
CA LEU A 504 14.44 -16.87 5.79
C LEU A 504 15.39 -17.10 6.98
N SER A 505 16.40 -16.28 7.13
CA SER A 505 17.21 -16.23 8.34
C SER A 505 16.79 -15.05 9.23
N ASP A 506 17.07 -15.15 10.54
CA ASP A 506 16.83 -14.05 11.47
C ASP A 506 17.50 -12.75 11.00
N SER A 507 18.77 -12.85 10.60
CA SER A 507 19.53 -11.66 10.15
C SER A 507 18.99 -11.06 8.86
N GLU A 508 18.65 -11.88 7.87
CA GLU A 508 18.15 -11.40 6.56
C GLU A 508 16.77 -10.75 6.69
N LEU A 509 15.85 -11.39 7.44
CA LEU A 509 14.53 -10.81 7.70
C LEU A 509 14.63 -9.51 8.50
N ASN A 510 15.48 -9.44 9.52
CA ASN A 510 15.66 -8.20 10.27
C ASN A 510 16.29 -7.09 9.42
N GLN A 511 17.25 -7.41 8.54
CA GLN A 511 17.80 -6.45 7.57
C GLN A 511 16.72 -5.96 6.60
N TYR A 512 15.85 -6.86 6.12
CA TYR A 512 14.74 -6.50 5.26
C TYR A 512 13.78 -5.54 5.97
N ILE A 513 13.35 -5.87 7.20
CA ILE A 513 12.48 -5.01 8.03
C ILE A 513 13.14 -3.64 8.26
N ASP A 514 14.44 -3.60 8.59
CA ASP A 514 15.16 -2.33 8.78
C ASP A 514 15.22 -1.50 7.50
N SER A 515 15.39 -2.14 6.34
CA SER A 515 15.38 -1.43 5.05
C SER A 515 14.03 -0.79 4.74
N ILE A 516 12.92 -1.50 5.02
CA ILE A 516 11.57 -0.96 4.86
C ILE A 516 11.30 0.14 5.88
N ALA A 517 11.69 -0.03 7.15
CA ALA A 517 11.54 0.99 8.18
C ALA A 517 12.29 2.28 7.82
N GLN A 518 13.49 2.15 7.24
CA GLN A 518 14.25 3.30 6.73
C GLN A 518 13.54 3.98 5.56
N ALA A 519 13.01 3.21 4.60
CA ALA A 519 12.25 3.75 3.47
C ALA A 519 10.99 4.50 3.91
N LEU A 520 10.33 4.03 4.98
CA LEU A 520 9.12 4.62 5.54
C LEU A 520 9.40 5.81 6.49
N ASN A 521 10.64 6.15 6.79
CA ASN A 521 10.97 7.07 7.89
C ASN A 521 10.34 8.47 7.74
N GLU A 522 10.28 9.03 6.55
CA GLU A 522 9.63 10.33 6.31
C GLU A 522 8.11 10.19 6.32
N SER A 523 7.59 9.21 5.60
CA SER A 523 6.17 8.98 5.44
C SER A 523 5.48 8.60 6.76
N GLN A 524 6.11 7.76 7.61
CA GLN A 524 5.54 7.42 8.92
C GLN A 524 5.40 8.64 9.82
N ARG A 525 6.34 9.59 9.77
CA ARG A 525 6.25 10.85 10.54
C ARG A 525 5.02 11.65 10.14
N LEU A 526 4.78 11.85 8.84
CA LEU A 526 3.60 12.54 8.33
C LEU A 526 2.32 11.74 8.60
N ASN A 527 2.37 10.40 8.45
CA ASN A 527 1.23 9.53 8.72
C ASN A 527 0.75 9.67 10.18
N PHE A 528 1.68 9.63 11.15
CA PHE A 528 1.32 9.75 12.57
C PHE A 528 1.09 11.19 13.04
N MET A 529 1.53 12.18 12.27
CA MET A 529 1.07 13.55 12.43
C MET A 529 -0.41 13.70 12.04
N ARG A 530 -0.86 13.00 10.99
CA ARG A 530 -2.27 12.97 10.56
C ARG A 530 -3.13 12.07 11.45
N TRP A 531 -2.60 10.94 11.86
CA TRP A 531 -3.26 9.91 12.65
C TRP A 531 -2.44 9.65 13.92
N ASP A 532 -2.71 10.42 14.96
CA ASP A 532 -1.98 10.32 16.24
C ASP A 532 -2.43 9.08 17.03
N ILE A 533 -1.94 7.91 16.62
CA ILE A 533 -2.33 6.60 17.17
C ILE A 533 -1.17 5.80 17.77
N LEU A 534 0.07 6.28 17.70
CA LEU A 534 1.22 5.53 18.24
C LEU A 534 1.09 5.26 19.74
N GLY A 535 0.57 6.21 20.49
CA GLY A 535 0.33 6.08 21.92
C GLY A 535 -1.05 5.52 22.29
N GLN A 536 -1.85 5.08 21.32
CA GLN A 536 -3.23 4.65 21.53
C GLN A 536 -3.42 3.17 21.24
N TRP A 537 -4.37 2.55 21.94
CA TRP A 537 -4.88 1.24 21.53
C TRP A 537 -5.76 1.39 20.28
N VAL A 538 -5.52 0.56 19.28
CA VAL A 538 -6.26 0.57 18.02
C VAL A 538 -6.69 -0.84 17.68
N HIS A 539 -7.97 -1.02 17.36
CA HIS A 539 -8.57 -2.28 16.92
C HIS A 539 -8.20 -3.44 17.86
N GLN A 540 -7.49 -4.44 17.33
CA GLN A 540 -7.09 -5.64 18.06
C GLN A 540 -5.61 -5.62 18.50
N ASN A 541 -4.95 -4.45 18.49
CA ASN A 541 -3.56 -4.40 18.94
C ASN A 541 -3.44 -4.96 20.37
N PRO A 542 -2.55 -5.95 20.62
CA PRO A 542 -2.41 -6.52 21.95
C PRO A 542 -1.57 -5.65 22.89
N GLN A 543 -0.78 -4.74 22.34
CA GLN A 543 0.13 -3.85 23.05
C GLN A 543 0.28 -2.51 22.33
N VAL A 544 0.76 -1.52 23.05
CA VAL A 544 1.05 -0.17 22.53
C VAL A 544 2.51 0.13 22.81
N ALA A 545 3.34 0.13 21.76
CA ALA A 545 4.78 0.39 21.90
C ALA A 545 5.12 1.88 22.07
N GLY A 546 4.17 2.78 21.81
CA GLY A 546 4.28 4.22 22.05
C GLY A 546 5.15 4.98 21.03
N SER A 547 5.82 4.30 20.14
CA SER A 547 6.63 4.92 19.07
C SER A 547 6.74 4.01 17.85
N TYR A 548 7.03 4.58 16.69
CA TYR A 548 7.24 3.81 15.46
C TYR A 548 8.39 2.81 15.60
N THR A 549 9.52 3.25 16.14
CA THR A 549 10.68 2.35 16.40
C THR A 549 10.31 1.22 17.36
N GLY A 550 9.49 1.49 18.36
CA GLY A 550 8.98 0.48 19.28
C GLY A 550 8.12 -0.56 18.57
N GLU A 551 7.19 -0.14 17.71
CA GLU A 551 6.34 -1.03 16.90
C GLU A 551 7.18 -1.92 15.96
N VAL A 552 8.17 -1.34 15.27
CA VAL A 552 9.14 -2.09 14.45
C VAL A 552 9.94 -3.09 15.30
N GLY A 553 10.34 -2.69 16.52
CA GLY A 553 11.02 -3.58 17.49
C GLY A 553 10.17 -4.79 17.87
N VAL A 554 8.85 -4.61 18.05
CA VAL A 554 7.90 -5.71 18.30
C VAL A 554 7.89 -6.70 17.13
N LEU A 555 7.78 -6.21 15.90
CA LEU A 555 7.80 -7.03 14.70
C LEU A 555 9.10 -7.83 14.58
N LYS A 556 10.27 -7.20 14.75
CA LYS A 556 11.58 -7.84 14.70
C LYS A 556 11.74 -8.93 15.77
N ASN A 557 11.34 -8.63 17.00
CA ASN A 557 11.42 -9.61 18.11
C ASN A 557 10.49 -10.82 17.85
N PHE A 558 9.32 -10.62 17.26
CA PHE A 558 8.45 -11.72 16.88
C PHE A 558 9.12 -12.61 15.83
N VAL A 559 9.61 -12.01 14.73
CA VAL A 559 10.22 -12.74 13.61
C VAL A 559 11.40 -13.59 14.08
N SER A 560 12.32 -13.02 14.87
CA SER A 560 13.49 -13.75 15.40
C SER A 560 13.07 -14.97 16.23
N LYS A 561 12.12 -14.81 17.13
CA LYS A 561 11.59 -15.90 17.96
C LYS A 561 10.82 -16.94 17.14
N ARG A 562 10.09 -16.49 16.10
CA ARG A 562 9.25 -17.37 15.29
C ARG A 562 10.07 -18.28 14.40
N VAL A 563 11.16 -17.80 13.80
CA VAL A 563 12.10 -18.64 13.03
C VAL A 563 12.61 -19.79 13.89
N ALA A 564 13.13 -19.49 15.09
CA ALA A 564 13.63 -20.50 16.02
C ALA A 564 12.53 -21.48 16.50
N TRP A 565 11.32 -20.97 16.72
CA TRP A 565 10.17 -21.79 17.09
C TRP A 565 9.78 -22.76 15.96
N MET A 566 9.74 -22.29 14.72
CA MET A 566 9.42 -23.09 13.55
C MET A 566 10.48 -24.16 13.29
N ASP A 567 11.78 -23.84 13.42
CA ASP A 567 12.87 -24.83 13.34
C ASP A 567 12.63 -25.95 14.34
N ASN A 568 12.37 -25.63 15.59
CA ASN A 568 12.10 -26.60 16.64
C ASN A 568 10.83 -27.43 16.35
N ARG A 569 9.74 -26.77 15.96
CA ARG A 569 8.44 -27.41 15.69
C ARG A 569 8.49 -28.39 14.52
N LEU A 570 9.29 -28.08 13.50
CA LEU A 570 9.50 -28.94 12.34
C LEU A 570 10.59 -29.99 12.58
N GLY A 571 11.28 -29.98 13.73
CA GLY A 571 12.43 -30.83 13.99
C GLY A 571 13.55 -30.57 12.96
N TYR A 572 13.76 -29.31 12.64
CA TYR A 572 14.74 -28.87 11.66
C TYR A 572 15.97 -28.28 12.36
N THR A 573 17.14 -28.61 11.88
CA THR A 573 18.41 -28.01 12.32
C THR A 573 19.02 -27.29 11.14
N TYR A 574 19.10 -25.96 11.23
CA TYR A 574 19.76 -25.18 10.19
C TYR A 574 21.25 -25.54 10.15
N THR A 575 21.67 -26.08 9.04
CA THR A 575 23.08 -26.29 8.71
C THR A 575 23.43 -25.26 7.65
N ALA A 576 24.23 -24.27 8.03
CA ALA A 576 24.83 -23.40 7.02
C ALA A 576 25.52 -24.32 6.00
N LEU A 577 25.16 -24.22 4.73
CA LEU A 577 25.94 -24.88 3.71
C LEU A 577 27.40 -24.49 3.92
N PRO A 578 28.35 -25.44 4.00
CA PRO A 578 29.76 -25.07 3.96
C PRO A 578 29.90 -24.18 2.75
N ALA A 579 30.53 -23.00 2.91
CA ALA A 579 30.82 -22.12 1.80
C ALA A 579 31.47 -22.97 0.72
N THR A 580 30.65 -23.48 -0.21
CA THR A 580 31.19 -24.12 -1.40
C THR A 580 31.89 -22.98 -2.11
N THR A 581 33.17 -23.14 -2.34
CA THR A 581 34.03 -22.23 -3.07
C THR A 581 33.60 -22.10 -4.54
N ASP A 582 32.39 -22.49 -4.87
CA ASP A 582 31.78 -22.42 -6.18
C ASP A 582 30.74 -21.29 -6.26
N ASN A 583 31.22 -20.14 -6.73
CA ASN A 583 30.50 -19.13 -7.54
C ASN A 583 29.16 -18.54 -7.08
N ALA A 584 28.59 -18.86 -5.92
CA ALA A 584 27.34 -18.22 -5.47
C ALA A 584 27.55 -16.76 -4.99
N ASP A 585 28.76 -16.41 -4.54
CA ASP A 585 29.14 -15.07 -4.10
C ASP A 585 29.38 -14.07 -5.24
N THR A 586 29.34 -14.51 -6.48
CA THR A 586 29.55 -13.64 -7.65
C THR A 586 28.25 -13.02 -8.17
N LEU A 587 27.10 -13.37 -7.61
CA LEU A 587 25.82 -12.80 -8.05
C LEU A 587 25.56 -11.44 -7.42
N TYR A 588 25.27 -10.47 -8.27
CA TYR A 588 24.63 -9.23 -7.84
C TYR A 588 23.16 -9.50 -7.57
N LYS A 589 22.70 -9.25 -6.35
CA LYS A 589 21.29 -9.16 -5.99
C LYS A 589 20.97 -7.69 -5.76
N VAL A 590 19.95 -7.18 -6.44
CA VAL A 590 19.58 -5.75 -6.39
C VAL A 590 18.14 -5.60 -5.97
N TRP A 591 17.90 -4.78 -4.95
CA TRP A 591 16.57 -4.42 -4.50
C TRP A 591 16.33 -2.93 -4.69
N ASN A 592 15.13 -2.58 -5.08
CA ASN A 592 14.69 -1.18 -5.06
C ASN A 592 14.39 -0.75 -3.61
N ILE A 593 14.09 0.54 -3.41
CA ILE A 593 13.76 1.10 -2.09
C ILE A 593 12.46 0.55 -1.49
N ALA A 594 11.63 -0.12 -2.27
CA ALA A 594 10.45 -0.83 -1.80
C ALA A 594 10.77 -2.26 -1.31
N GLY A 595 12.05 -2.65 -1.27
CA GLY A 595 12.48 -3.97 -0.86
C GLY A 595 12.22 -5.08 -1.88
N GLN A 596 11.79 -4.76 -3.10
CA GLN A 596 11.60 -5.74 -4.16
C GLN A 596 12.93 -6.06 -4.82
N MET A 597 13.24 -7.34 -5.00
CA MET A 597 14.38 -7.77 -5.81
C MET A 597 14.09 -7.47 -7.28
N VAL A 598 14.86 -6.54 -7.84
CA VAL A 598 14.72 -6.10 -9.23
C VAL A 598 15.71 -6.76 -10.17
N TYR A 599 16.74 -7.41 -9.62
CA TYR A 599 17.74 -8.11 -10.40
C TYR A 599 18.53 -9.13 -9.56
N GLN A 600 18.86 -10.26 -10.21
CA GLN A 600 19.86 -11.21 -9.74
C GLN A 600 20.64 -11.73 -10.95
N GLY A 601 21.98 -11.62 -10.93
CA GLY A 601 22.82 -12.06 -12.02
C GLY A 601 24.31 -11.86 -11.76
N THR A 602 25.16 -12.37 -12.65
CA THR A 602 26.62 -12.35 -12.48
C THR A 602 27.28 -11.02 -12.80
N GLN A 603 26.56 -10.07 -13.37
CA GLN A 603 27.05 -8.73 -13.69
C GLN A 603 26.10 -7.69 -13.12
N MET A 604 26.63 -6.54 -12.69
CA MET A 604 25.82 -5.41 -12.25
C MET A 604 24.97 -4.88 -13.41
N PRO A 605 23.63 -4.84 -13.30
CA PRO A 605 22.77 -4.38 -14.39
C PRO A 605 22.89 -2.87 -14.58
N ALA A 606 22.50 -2.38 -15.75
CA ALA A 606 22.17 -0.98 -15.94
C ALA A 606 20.85 -0.71 -15.22
N LEU A 607 20.90 0.01 -14.10
CA LEU A 607 19.73 0.36 -13.30
C LEU A 607 19.20 1.73 -13.75
N PRO A 608 17.86 1.91 -13.80
CA PRO A 608 17.24 3.23 -13.92
C PRO A 608 17.67 4.19 -12.81
N HIS A 609 17.40 5.50 -12.97
CA HIS A 609 17.64 6.45 -11.89
C HIS A 609 16.83 6.04 -10.63
N GLY A 610 17.52 5.95 -9.50
CA GLY A 610 16.91 5.52 -8.25
C GLY A 610 17.94 5.08 -7.21
N LEU A 611 17.50 4.89 -5.97
CA LEU A 611 18.30 4.31 -4.89
C LEU A 611 18.04 2.80 -4.82
N TYR A 612 19.12 2.03 -4.77
CA TYR A 612 19.08 0.58 -4.73
C TYR A 612 19.94 0.03 -3.60
N LEU A 613 19.51 -1.10 -3.03
CA LEU A 613 20.37 -1.94 -2.22
C LEU A 613 20.98 -3.01 -3.12
N VAL A 614 22.28 -3.14 -3.10
CA VAL A 614 23.01 -4.13 -3.89
C VAL A 614 23.81 -5.02 -2.95
N GLN A 615 23.56 -6.31 -3.05
CA GLN A 615 24.39 -7.33 -2.38
C GLN A 615 25.28 -8.02 -3.40
N HIS A 616 26.57 -8.08 -3.11
CA HIS A 616 27.57 -8.77 -3.92
C HIS A 616 28.77 -9.14 -3.04
N ASN A 617 29.27 -10.36 -3.18
CA ASN A 617 30.38 -10.89 -2.39
C ASN A 617 30.18 -10.76 -0.88
N GLY A 618 28.96 -11.07 -0.39
CA GLY A 618 28.63 -11.00 1.04
C GLY A 618 28.52 -9.56 1.60
N GLN A 619 28.73 -8.54 0.78
CA GLN A 619 28.62 -7.13 1.19
C GLN A 619 27.34 -6.51 0.63
N THR A 620 26.65 -5.74 1.45
CA THR A 620 25.47 -4.96 1.03
C THR A 620 25.81 -3.47 1.05
N TYR A 621 25.55 -2.78 -0.06
CA TYR A 621 25.83 -1.35 -0.21
C TYR A 621 24.72 -0.65 -0.98
N LYS A 622 24.59 0.66 -0.76
CA LYS A 622 23.63 1.51 -1.46
C LYS A 622 24.22 2.00 -2.78
N VAL A 623 23.41 1.94 -3.82
CA VAL A 623 23.76 2.50 -5.15
C VAL A 623 22.69 3.52 -5.52
N LEU A 624 23.13 4.76 -5.74
CA LEU A 624 22.33 5.82 -6.35
C LEU A 624 22.66 5.86 -7.84
N LYS A 625 21.68 5.74 -8.71
CA LYS A 625 21.81 5.83 -10.17
C LYS A 625 20.99 6.99 -10.70
#